data_3d4c2a4d65db4b1588191e9622b2716c
#
_entry.id   3d4c2a4d65db4b1588191e9622b2716c
#
_cell.length_a   1.000
_cell.length_b   1.000
_cell.length_c   1.000
_cell.angle_alpha   90.00
_cell.angle_beta   90.00
_cell.angle_gamma   90.00
#
_symmetry.space_group_name_H-M   'P 1'
#
loop_
_entity.id
_entity.type
_entity.pdbx_description
1 polymer ?
#
loop_
_entity_poly.entity_id
_entity_poly.type
_entity_poly.pdbx_seq_one_letter_code
_entity_poly.pdbx_strand_id
1 'polypeptide(L)'
;SYFGIQTFTTGIIKAWLSMDNRIAAAQLSTMLLALVLVLLWLEHRAERRMRFTAKGTGHAGATEAQPVPLRGLARGLAWGVCTLPVFMGFVAPVAFMLRPLASDWSVLPWSRFLEWAWNSVRLGGITAGLAVAVALALAFAVRRRPDLLTRGVVRLASVGYAVPGAVIVVGLLLPVGWVQAHFPQWGVGALVTTTAVGIVWAYLVRFCAVALQSVQSGY
;
A
#
# COMPACT_ATOMS: atom_id res chain seq x y z
N SER A 1 3.33 -21.01 -3.45
CA SER A 1 2.22 -20.32 -4.16
C SER A 1 1.21 -21.35 -4.59
N TYR A 2 -0.07 -21.11 -4.38
CA TYR A 2 -1.17 -22.03 -4.71
C TYR A 2 -1.21 -22.38 -6.21
N PHE A 3 -0.82 -21.47 -7.07
CA PHE A 3 -0.81 -21.63 -8.53
C PHE A 3 0.55 -22.00 -9.13
N GLY A 4 1.56 -22.32 -8.35
CA GLY A 4 2.90 -22.66 -8.84
C GLY A 4 3.68 -21.50 -9.50
N ILE A 5 3.06 -20.32 -9.65
CA ILE A 5 3.68 -19.15 -10.29
C ILE A 5 4.58 -18.44 -9.26
N GLN A 6 5.85 -18.27 -9.60
CA GLN A 6 6.80 -17.54 -8.78
C GLN A 6 6.81 -16.06 -9.20
N THR A 7 6.44 -15.17 -8.26
CA THR A 7 6.54 -13.72 -8.41
C THR A 7 7.78 -13.20 -7.69
N PHE A 8 8.20 -11.96 -7.97
CA PHE A 8 9.29 -11.32 -7.24
C PHE A 8 9.09 -11.34 -5.72
N THR A 9 7.87 -11.04 -5.26
CA THR A 9 7.53 -11.07 -3.83
C THR A 9 7.67 -12.46 -3.23
N THR A 10 7.23 -13.50 -3.94
CA THR A 10 7.44 -14.89 -3.52
C THR A 10 8.92 -15.26 -3.48
N GLY A 11 9.70 -14.80 -4.48
CA GLY A 11 11.15 -15.00 -4.51
C GLY A 11 11.86 -14.35 -3.33
N ILE A 12 11.51 -13.11 -2.98
CA ILE A 12 12.06 -12.39 -1.81
C ILE A 12 11.77 -13.14 -0.52
N ILE A 13 10.51 -13.55 -0.31
CA ILE A 13 10.10 -14.27 0.89
C ILE A 13 10.82 -15.62 0.98
N LYS A 14 10.93 -16.35 -0.14
CA LYS A 14 11.63 -17.62 -0.19
C LYS A 14 13.13 -17.48 0.11
N ALA A 15 13.79 -16.49 -0.49
CA ALA A 15 15.19 -16.19 -0.23
C ALA A 15 15.44 -15.85 1.26
N TRP A 16 14.53 -15.06 1.86
CA TRP A 16 14.65 -14.65 3.26
C TRP A 16 14.34 -15.79 4.23
N LEU A 17 13.18 -16.45 4.10
CA LEU A 17 12.68 -17.40 5.09
C LEU A 17 13.13 -18.85 4.85
N SER A 18 13.24 -19.27 3.58
CA SER A 18 13.54 -20.68 3.27
C SER A 18 15.02 -20.93 3.01
N MET A 19 15.74 -19.93 2.45
CA MET A 19 17.15 -20.07 2.08
C MET A 19 18.08 -19.32 3.04
N ASP A 20 17.54 -18.61 4.03
CA ASP A 20 18.26 -17.72 4.96
C ASP A 20 19.29 -16.80 4.27
N ASN A 21 19.04 -16.49 3.00
CA ASN A 21 19.94 -15.68 2.18
C ASN A 21 19.45 -14.23 2.13
N ARG A 22 19.88 -13.45 3.12
CA ARG A 22 19.51 -12.03 3.26
C ARG A 22 20.03 -11.17 2.10
N ILE A 23 21.17 -11.54 1.53
CA ILE A 23 21.78 -10.83 0.40
C ILE A 23 20.93 -11.01 -0.85
N ALA A 24 20.54 -12.24 -1.19
CA ALA A 24 19.68 -12.51 -2.31
C ALA A 24 18.29 -11.84 -2.15
N ALA A 25 17.73 -11.85 -0.94
CA ALA A 25 16.49 -11.14 -0.66
C ALA A 25 16.62 -9.63 -0.87
N ALA A 26 17.75 -9.03 -0.45
CA ALA A 26 18.02 -7.60 -0.67
C ALA A 26 18.19 -7.28 -2.16
N GLN A 27 18.90 -8.09 -2.92
CA GLN A 27 19.09 -7.91 -4.36
C GLN A 27 17.76 -7.98 -5.12
N LEU A 28 16.92 -8.99 -4.84
CA LEU A 28 15.59 -9.11 -5.43
C LEU A 28 14.68 -7.93 -5.04
N SER A 29 14.77 -7.45 -3.79
CA SER A 29 14.03 -6.29 -3.32
C SER A 29 14.43 -5.00 -4.03
N THR A 30 15.73 -4.78 -4.23
CA THR A 30 16.24 -3.61 -4.97
C THR A 30 15.86 -3.65 -6.44
N MET A 31 15.87 -4.82 -7.07
CA MET A 31 15.41 -4.99 -8.45
C MET A 31 13.91 -4.68 -8.57
N LEU A 32 13.10 -5.20 -7.66
CA LEU A 32 11.67 -4.91 -7.65
C LEU A 32 11.38 -3.43 -7.40
N LEU A 33 12.11 -2.81 -6.47
CA LEU A 33 11.99 -1.38 -6.22
C LEU A 33 12.37 -0.54 -7.44
N ALA A 34 13.48 -0.89 -8.11
CA ALA A 34 13.90 -0.22 -9.34
C ALA A 34 12.85 -0.31 -10.44
N LEU A 35 12.25 -1.48 -10.63
CA LEU A 35 11.14 -1.68 -11.59
C LEU A 35 9.95 -0.76 -11.25
N VAL A 36 9.53 -0.71 -9.99
CA VAL A 36 8.42 0.15 -9.54
C VAL A 36 8.74 1.62 -9.76
N LEU A 37 9.96 2.06 -9.44
CA LEU A 37 10.38 3.46 -9.65
C LEU A 37 10.40 3.82 -11.15
N VAL A 38 10.82 2.91 -12.02
CA VAL A 38 10.76 3.11 -13.48
C VAL A 38 9.32 3.24 -13.96
N LEU A 39 8.40 2.39 -13.47
CA LEU A 39 6.98 2.48 -13.81
C LEU A 39 6.36 3.80 -13.34
N LEU A 40 6.63 4.22 -12.11
CA LEU A 40 6.18 5.52 -11.59
C LEU A 40 6.74 6.70 -12.39
N TRP A 41 7.99 6.60 -12.80
CA TRP A 41 8.59 7.63 -13.65
C TRP A 41 7.92 7.71 -15.03
N LEU A 42 7.62 6.54 -15.64
CA LEU A 42 6.89 6.47 -16.91
C LEU A 42 5.47 7.03 -16.77
N GLU A 43 4.76 6.68 -15.70
CA GLU A 43 3.44 7.21 -15.39
C GLU A 43 3.46 8.74 -15.25
N HIS A 44 4.36 9.26 -14.43
CA HIS A 44 4.55 10.71 -14.26
C HIS A 44 4.88 11.44 -15.57
N ARG A 45 5.67 10.77 -16.44
CA ARG A 45 6.00 11.32 -17.75
C ARG A 45 4.79 11.32 -18.69
N ALA A 46 3.96 10.28 -18.63
CA ALA A 46 2.71 10.18 -19.41
C ALA A 46 1.68 11.24 -18.96
N GLU A 47 1.47 11.39 -17.65
CA GLU A 47 0.58 12.41 -17.09
C GLU A 47 0.97 13.83 -17.49
N ARG A 48 2.27 14.15 -17.47
CA ARG A 48 2.75 15.47 -17.88
C ARG A 48 2.40 15.77 -19.33
N ARG A 49 2.44 14.77 -20.23
CA ARG A 49 2.04 14.93 -21.62
C ARG A 49 0.55 15.21 -21.77
N MET A 50 -0.30 14.52 -20.99
CA MET A 50 -1.76 14.71 -21.06
C MET A 50 -2.20 16.06 -20.50
N ARG A 51 -1.56 16.60 -19.48
CA ARG A 51 -1.86 17.94 -18.92
C ARG A 51 -1.62 19.07 -19.92
N PHE A 52 -0.71 18.92 -20.88
CA PHE A 52 -0.51 19.92 -21.95
C PHE A 52 -1.65 19.95 -22.95
N THR A 53 -2.34 18.83 -23.18
CA THR A 53 -3.48 18.78 -24.10
C THR A 53 -4.75 19.39 -23.48
N ALA A 54 -4.92 19.31 -22.17
CA ALA A 54 -6.07 19.88 -21.45
C ALA A 54 -5.98 21.40 -21.22
N LYS A 55 -4.81 22.02 -21.34
CA LYS A 55 -4.57 23.44 -21.13
C LYS A 55 -4.95 24.34 -22.32
N GLY A 56 -5.36 23.74 -23.44
CA GLY A 56 -5.68 24.45 -24.70
C GLY A 56 -7.11 24.95 -24.86
N THR A 57 -8.03 24.56 -23.99
CA THR A 57 -9.41 25.06 -24.03
C THR A 57 -9.70 25.91 -22.79
N GLY A 58 -9.33 27.17 -22.87
CA GLY A 58 -9.73 28.18 -21.90
C GLY A 58 -11.27 28.21 -21.77
N HIS A 59 -11.76 28.34 -20.52
CA HIS A 59 -13.17 28.58 -20.15
C HIS A 59 -14.17 27.43 -20.31
N ALA A 60 -13.73 26.17 -20.33
CA ALA A 60 -14.65 25.13 -19.91
C ALA A 60 -14.45 24.96 -18.39
N GLY A 61 -15.26 25.67 -17.58
CA GLY A 61 -15.65 25.14 -16.28
C GLY A 61 -16.01 23.68 -16.51
N ALA A 62 -15.69 22.81 -15.55
CA ALA A 62 -15.96 21.38 -15.62
C ALA A 62 -17.35 21.17 -16.24
N THR A 63 -17.36 21.01 -17.55
CA THR A 63 -18.52 20.44 -18.22
C THR A 63 -18.50 19.03 -17.71
N GLU A 64 -19.16 18.81 -16.58
CA GLU A 64 -19.54 17.48 -16.15
C GLU A 64 -19.97 16.80 -17.43
N ALA A 65 -19.22 15.78 -17.84
CA ALA A 65 -19.53 15.06 -19.07
C ALA A 65 -20.99 14.66 -18.95
N GLN A 66 -21.85 15.31 -19.75
CA GLN A 66 -23.30 15.09 -19.64
C GLN A 66 -23.51 13.59 -19.78
N PRO A 67 -24.16 12.95 -18.79
CA PRO A 67 -24.33 11.52 -18.82
C PRO A 67 -25.07 11.13 -20.09
N VAL A 68 -24.45 10.34 -20.95
CA VAL A 68 -25.07 9.85 -22.18
C VAL A 68 -26.14 8.84 -21.80
N PRO A 69 -27.41 9.10 -22.06
CA PRO A 69 -28.49 8.17 -21.71
C PRO A 69 -28.43 6.94 -22.60
N LEU A 70 -27.88 5.85 -22.11
CA LEU A 70 -27.86 4.55 -22.77
C LEU A 70 -29.27 3.95 -22.74
N ARG A 71 -29.79 3.53 -23.92
CA ARG A 71 -31.14 2.94 -24.06
C ARG A 71 -31.04 1.52 -24.65
N GLY A 72 -32.01 0.66 -24.30
CA GLY A 72 -32.14 -0.68 -24.88
C GLY A 72 -30.92 -1.58 -24.57
N LEU A 73 -30.49 -2.29 -25.59
CA LEU A 73 -29.43 -3.28 -25.51
C LEU A 73 -28.08 -2.70 -25.03
N ALA A 74 -27.76 -1.45 -25.42
CA ALA A 74 -26.54 -0.76 -25.01
C ALA A 74 -26.51 -0.52 -23.48
N ARG A 75 -27.66 -0.26 -22.86
CA ARG A 75 -27.78 -0.15 -21.40
C ARG A 75 -27.48 -1.49 -20.72
N GLY A 76 -28.05 -2.61 -21.24
CA GLY A 76 -27.81 -3.95 -20.71
C GLY A 76 -26.34 -4.37 -20.80
N LEU A 77 -25.70 -4.11 -21.96
CA LEU A 77 -24.29 -4.38 -22.16
C LEU A 77 -23.40 -3.56 -21.22
N ALA A 78 -23.68 -2.27 -21.06
CA ALA A 78 -22.94 -1.40 -20.13
C ALA A 78 -23.02 -1.92 -18.69
N TRP A 79 -24.24 -2.30 -18.23
CA TRP A 79 -24.42 -2.92 -16.93
C TRP A 79 -23.64 -4.22 -16.81
N GLY A 80 -23.68 -5.11 -17.79
CA GLY A 80 -22.96 -6.36 -17.82
C GLY A 80 -21.44 -6.14 -17.73
N VAL A 81 -20.89 -5.24 -18.53
CA VAL A 81 -19.45 -4.93 -18.53
C VAL A 81 -18.99 -4.31 -17.21
N CYS A 82 -19.81 -3.47 -16.56
CA CYS A 82 -19.47 -2.86 -15.27
C CYS A 82 -19.66 -3.82 -14.09
N THR A 83 -20.70 -4.67 -14.09
CA THR A 83 -20.99 -5.57 -12.97
C THR A 83 -20.21 -6.85 -12.99
N LEU A 84 -19.83 -7.37 -14.17
CA LEU A 84 -19.10 -8.63 -14.32
C LEU A 84 -17.76 -8.63 -13.58
N PRO A 85 -16.88 -7.60 -13.69
CA PRO A 85 -15.66 -7.54 -12.92
C PRO A 85 -15.88 -7.51 -11.40
N VAL A 86 -16.91 -6.77 -10.96
CA VAL A 86 -17.28 -6.69 -9.54
C VAL A 86 -17.76 -8.06 -9.04
N PHE A 87 -18.61 -8.72 -9.82
CA PHE A 87 -19.12 -10.03 -9.47
C PHE A 87 -18.00 -11.08 -9.42
N MET A 88 -17.15 -11.15 -10.45
CA MET A 88 -16.05 -12.11 -10.52
C MET A 88 -14.92 -11.80 -9.55
N GLY A 89 -14.58 -10.51 -9.34
CA GLY A 89 -13.46 -10.09 -8.49
C GLY A 89 -13.80 -9.97 -7.01
N PHE A 90 -15.07 -9.81 -6.67
CA PHE A 90 -15.50 -9.60 -5.28
C PHE A 90 -16.56 -10.62 -4.84
N VAL A 91 -17.71 -10.69 -5.51
CA VAL A 91 -18.84 -11.51 -5.05
C VAL A 91 -18.51 -13.00 -5.07
N ALA A 92 -17.93 -13.49 -6.16
CA ALA A 92 -17.59 -14.91 -6.29
C ALA A 92 -16.53 -15.34 -5.26
N PRO A 93 -15.37 -14.69 -5.08
CA PRO A 93 -14.42 -15.03 -4.03
C PRO A 93 -15.03 -15.00 -2.63
N VAL A 94 -15.82 -13.97 -2.30
CA VAL A 94 -16.50 -13.87 -1.00
C VAL A 94 -17.46 -15.04 -0.79
N ALA A 95 -18.28 -15.38 -1.79
CA ALA A 95 -19.19 -16.52 -1.72
C ALA A 95 -18.45 -17.86 -1.53
N PHE A 96 -17.30 -18.05 -2.20
CA PHE A 96 -16.46 -19.22 -1.99
C PHE A 96 -15.87 -19.27 -0.58
N MET A 97 -15.48 -18.14 0.01
CA MET A 97 -14.95 -18.07 1.38
C MET A 97 -16.05 -18.29 2.43
N LEU A 98 -17.28 -17.90 2.15
CA LEU A 98 -18.41 -18.08 3.07
C LEU A 98 -18.86 -19.55 3.17
N ARG A 99 -18.60 -20.39 2.15
CA ARG A 99 -18.99 -21.80 2.17
C ARG A 99 -18.36 -22.56 3.34
N PRO A 100 -17.02 -22.62 3.51
CA PRO A 100 -16.41 -23.29 4.67
C PRO A 100 -16.81 -22.63 5.99
N LEU A 101 -17.03 -21.32 6.01
CA LEU A 101 -17.49 -20.63 7.20
C LEU A 101 -18.87 -21.12 7.65
N ALA A 102 -19.77 -21.39 6.70
CA ALA A 102 -21.12 -21.89 7.00
C ALA A 102 -21.12 -23.37 7.40
N SER A 103 -20.27 -24.21 6.77
CA SER A 103 -20.21 -25.64 7.07
C SER A 103 -19.51 -25.95 8.40
N ASP A 104 -18.46 -25.22 8.74
CA ASP A 104 -17.59 -25.50 9.89
C ASP A 104 -17.74 -24.47 11.01
N TRP A 105 -18.90 -23.78 11.07
CA TRP A 105 -19.19 -22.73 12.04
C TRP A 105 -18.91 -23.13 13.49
N SER A 106 -19.22 -24.37 13.87
CA SER A 106 -19.04 -24.89 15.23
C SER A 106 -17.59 -25.20 15.59
N VAL A 107 -16.73 -25.40 14.60
CA VAL A 107 -15.30 -25.76 14.78
C VAL A 107 -14.42 -24.50 14.88
N LEU A 108 -14.97 -23.34 14.50
CA LEU A 108 -14.23 -22.07 14.52
C LEU A 108 -13.89 -21.62 15.94
N PRO A 109 -12.61 -21.28 16.21
CA PRO A 109 -12.18 -20.81 17.53
C PRO A 109 -12.59 -19.34 17.73
N TRP A 110 -13.87 -19.08 17.96
CA TRP A 110 -14.45 -17.73 18.06
C TRP A 110 -13.75 -16.82 19.07
N SER A 111 -13.33 -17.37 20.21
CA SER A 111 -12.61 -16.61 21.23
C SER A 111 -11.27 -16.07 20.70
N ARG A 112 -10.51 -16.90 19.99
CA ARG A 112 -9.26 -16.48 19.35
C ARG A 112 -9.50 -15.50 18.20
N PHE A 113 -10.57 -15.72 17.42
CA PHE A 113 -10.93 -14.82 16.33
C PHE A 113 -11.19 -13.40 16.84
N LEU A 114 -11.96 -13.26 17.92
CA LEU A 114 -12.23 -11.96 18.54
C LEU A 114 -10.96 -11.30 19.06
N GLU A 115 -10.08 -12.06 19.68
CA GLU A 115 -8.78 -11.55 20.14
C GLU A 115 -7.92 -11.06 18.98
N TRP A 116 -7.80 -11.85 17.91
CA TRP A 116 -7.04 -11.46 16.72
C TRP A 116 -7.65 -10.26 16.00
N ALA A 117 -8.97 -10.20 15.89
CA ALA A 117 -9.68 -9.07 15.32
C ALA A 117 -9.45 -7.80 16.15
N TRP A 118 -9.55 -7.90 17.48
CA TRP A 118 -9.26 -6.77 18.37
C TRP A 118 -7.82 -6.28 18.26
N ASN A 119 -6.86 -7.19 18.24
CA ASN A 119 -5.45 -6.85 18.05
C ASN A 119 -5.20 -6.14 16.70
N SER A 120 -5.86 -6.60 15.64
CA SER A 120 -5.77 -5.99 14.31
C SER A 120 -6.38 -4.58 14.29
N VAL A 121 -7.56 -4.40 14.89
CA VAL A 121 -8.22 -3.09 15.00
C VAL A 121 -7.39 -2.12 15.83
N ARG A 122 -6.87 -2.57 16.98
CA ARG A 122 -6.01 -1.76 17.84
C ARG A 122 -4.74 -1.32 17.11
N LEU A 123 -4.05 -2.25 16.46
CA LEU A 123 -2.81 -1.97 15.73
C LEU A 123 -3.07 -1.04 14.54
N GLY A 124 -4.12 -1.33 13.77
CA GLY A 124 -4.54 -0.49 12.65
C GLY A 124 -4.95 0.91 13.09
N GLY A 125 -5.71 1.02 14.17
CA GLY A 125 -6.14 2.31 14.75
C GLY A 125 -4.97 3.17 15.23
N ILE A 126 -4.01 2.58 15.95
CA ILE A 126 -2.80 3.28 16.38
C ILE A 126 -2.01 3.77 15.16
N THR A 127 -1.81 2.90 14.18
CA THR A 127 -1.06 3.26 12.97
C THR A 127 -1.76 4.34 12.15
N ALA A 128 -3.08 4.25 12.00
CA ALA A 128 -3.88 5.26 11.30
C ALA A 128 -3.80 6.63 12.00
N GLY A 129 -3.94 6.66 13.33
CA GLY A 129 -3.78 7.88 14.10
C GLY A 129 -2.41 8.53 13.93
N LEU A 130 -1.35 7.72 14.01
CA LEU A 130 0.02 8.19 13.77
C LEU A 130 0.23 8.68 12.32
N ALA A 131 -0.30 7.94 11.33
CA ALA A 131 -0.18 8.33 9.92
C ALA A 131 -0.88 9.67 9.63
N VAL A 132 -2.08 9.87 10.19
CA VAL A 132 -2.80 11.14 10.09
C VAL A 132 -2.04 12.28 10.78
N ALA A 133 -1.52 12.05 11.99
CA ALA A 133 -0.74 13.05 12.72
C ALA A 133 0.51 13.48 11.92
N VAL A 134 1.25 12.51 11.35
CA VAL A 134 2.41 12.78 10.51
C VAL A 134 2.02 13.51 9.23
N ALA A 135 0.92 13.10 8.57
CA ALA A 135 0.42 13.73 7.36
C ALA A 135 0.01 15.19 7.60
N LEU A 136 -0.68 15.47 8.71
CA LEU A 136 -1.04 16.83 9.10
C LEU A 136 0.19 17.69 9.39
N ALA A 137 1.17 17.14 10.12
CA ALA A 137 2.42 17.83 10.42
C ALA A 137 3.19 18.19 9.13
N LEU A 138 3.29 17.23 8.18
CA LEU A 138 3.94 17.45 6.89
C LEU A 138 3.19 18.46 6.02
N ALA A 139 1.86 18.36 5.94
CA ALA A 139 1.04 19.32 5.20
C ALA A 139 1.18 20.73 5.76
N PHE A 140 1.18 20.89 7.07
CA PHE A 140 1.39 22.16 7.75
C PHE A 140 2.81 22.71 7.53
N ALA A 141 3.85 21.86 7.60
CA ALA A 141 5.24 22.25 7.35
C ALA A 141 5.44 22.81 5.94
N VAL A 142 4.89 22.13 4.92
CA VAL A 142 4.96 22.60 3.52
C VAL A 142 4.27 23.95 3.32
N ARG A 143 3.19 24.20 4.03
CA ARG A 143 2.48 25.47 3.95
C ARG A 143 3.23 26.62 4.60
N ARG A 144 3.85 26.36 5.77
CA ARG A 144 4.62 27.40 6.49
C ARG A 144 5.95 27.73 5.83
N ARG A 145 6.66 26.70 5.32
CA ARG A 145 7.97 26.83 4.70
C ARG A 145 8.06 25.93 3.47
N PRO A 146 7.67 26.40 2.28
CA PRO A 146 7.71 25.61 1.05
C PRO A 146 9.13 25.53 0.47
N ASP A 147 10.11 25.13 1.27
CA ASP A 147 11.50 24.94 0.88
C ASP A 147 11.71 23.61 0.14
N LEU A 148 12.90 23.43 -0.44
CA LEU A 148 13.23 22.21 -1.19
C LEU A 148 13.23 20.96 -0.31
N LEU A 149 13.57 21.13 0.96
CA LEU A 149 13.68 20.02 1.92
C LEU A 149 12.28 19.51 2.29
N THR A 150 11.35 20.39 2.66
CA THR A 150 9.97 20.00 3.00
C THR A 150 9.26 19.39 1.80
N ARG A 151 9.43 19.94 0.60
CA ARG A 151 8.87 19.35 -0.63
C ARG A 151 9.51 17.98 -0.95
N GLY A 152 10.80 17.82 -0.70
CA GLY A 152 11.52 16.56 -0.87
C GLY A 152 10.99 15.47 0.05
N VAL A 153 10.81 15.78 1.35
CA VAL A 153 10.25 14.84 2.34
C VAL A 153 8.82 14.42 1.97
N VAL A 154 7.98 15.35 1.56
CA VAL A 154 6.60 15.03 1.13
C VAL A 154 6.59 14.14 -0.11
N ARG A 155 7.44 14.42 -1.10
CA ARG A 155 7.57 13.56 -2.29
C ARG A 155 8.04 12.15 -1.91
N LEU A 156 9.03 12.05 -1.03
CA LEU A 156 9.51 10.76 -0.54
C LEU A 156 8.43 9.99 0.20
N ALA A 157 7.69 10.65 1.09
CA ALA A 157 6.58 10.04 1.80
C ALA A 157 5.46 9.56 0.85
N SER A 158 5.20 10.30 -0.23
CA SER A 158 4.18 9.94 -1.23
C SER A 158 4.52 8.67 -2.04
N VAL A 159 5.80 8.32 -2.17
CA VAL A 159 6.24 7.09 -2.88
C VAL A 159 6.01 5.83 -2.03
N GLY A 160 5.89 5.96 -0.72
CA GLY A 160 5.79 4.81 0.20
C GLY A 160 4.67 3.83 -0.12
N TYR A 161 3.53 4.29 -0.62
CA TYR A 161 2.42 3.42 -1.00
C TYR A 161 2.73 2.50 -2.20
N ALA A 162 3.52 2.99 -3.15
CA ALA A 162 3.89 2.23 -4.34
C ALA A 162 4.95 1.16 -4.04
N VAL A 163 5.66 1.27 -2.89
CA VAL A 163 6.68 0.29 -2.52
C VAL A 163 6.03 -1.03 -2.12
N PRO A 164 6.41 -2.17 -2.74
CA PRO A 164 5.88 -3.48 -2.36
C PRO A 164 6.20 -3.81 -0.91
N GLY A 165 5.24 -4.42 -0.18
CA GLY A 165 5.39 -4.73 1.24
C GLY A 165 6.63 -5.56 1.57
N ALA A 166 6.98 -6.54 0.73
CA ALA A 166 8.19 -7.34 0.91
C ALA A 166 9.48 -6.49 0.89
N VAL A 167 9.53 -5.46 0.04
CA VAL A 167 10.66 -4.52 -0.03
C VAL A 167 10.77 -3.69 1.26
N ILE A 168 9.62 -3.24 1.79
CA ILE A 168 9.58 -2.48 3.06
C ILE A 168 10.11 -3.34 4.21
N VAL A 169 9.67 -4.61 4.28
CA VAL A 169 10.12 -5.53 5.33
C VAL A 169 11.63 -5.78 5.25
N VAL A 170 12.16 -6.08 4.07
CA VAL A 170 13.60 -6.27 3.87
C VAL A 170 14.37 -4.99 4.17
N GLY A 171 13.88 -3.83 3.68
CA GLY A 171 14.49 -2.52 3.93
C GLY A 171 14.48 -2.11 5.41
N LEU A 172 13.52 -2.61 6.20
CA LEU A 172 13.49 -2.41 7.65
C LEU A 172 14.43 -3.37 8.39
N LEU A 173 14.36 -4.66 8.06
CA LEU A 173 15.05 -5.70 8.83
C LEU A 173 16.57 -5.75 8.56
N LEU A 174 17.04 -5.36 7.38
CA LEU A 174 18.48 -5.31 7.08
C LEU A 174 19.24 -4.31 7.96
N PRO A 175 18.85 -3.03 8.05
CA PRO A 175 19.49 -2.08 8.96
C PRO A 175 19.40 -2.51 10.43
N VAL A 176 18.24 -3.03 10.84
CA VAL A 176 18.04 -3.55 12.20
C VAL A 176 18.99 -4.69 12.50
N GLY A 177 19.14 -5.65 11.58
CA GLY A 177 20.09 -6.74 11.71
C GLY A 177 21.53 -6.26 11.77
N TRP A 178 21.89 -5.26 10.97
CA TRP A 178 23.22 -4.64 11.00
C TRP A 178 23.50 -3.96 12.36
N VAL A 179 22.55 -3.15 12.85
CA VAL A 179 22.66 -2.50 14.17
C VAL A 179 22.76 -3.53 15.28
N GLN A 180 21.96 -4.60 15.24
CA GLN A 180 22.01 -5.66 16.24
C GLN A 180 23.36 -6.41 16.25
N ALA A 181 23.98 -6.57 15.08
CA ALA A 181 25.28 -7.22 14.96
C ALA A 181 26.43 -6.35 15.52
N HIS A 182 26.37 -5.02 15.35
CA HIS A 182 27.43 -4.11 15.79
C HIS A 182 27.19 -3.53 17.19
N PHE A 183 25.94 -3.40 17.60
CA PHE A 183 25.52 -2.80 18.88
C PHE A 183 24.48 -3.69 19.59
N PRO A 184 24.82 -4.94 19.98
CA PRO A 184 23.86 -5.88 20.56
C PRO A 184 23.25 -5.38 21.86
N GLN A 185 23.96 -4.53 22.60
CA GLN A 185 23.50 -3.93 23.85
C GLN A 185 22.29 -3.00 23.70
N TRP A 186 22.00 -2.51 22.50
CA TRP A 186 20.83 -1.64 22.26
C TRP A 186 19.52 -2.40 22.14
N GLY A 187 19.56 -3.71 21.96
CA GLY A 187 18.35 -4.55 21.88
C GLY A 187 17.38 -4.19 20.73
N VAL A 188 17.85 -3.45 19.72
CA VAL A 188 17.01 -2.94 18.61
C VAL A 188 16.36 -4.08 17.85
N GLY A 189 17.08 -5.19 17.65
CA GLY A 189 16.55 -6.38 17.00
C GLY A 189 15.32 -6.92 17.72
N ALA A 190 15.42 -7.13 19.04
CA ALA A 190 14.33 -7.60 19.87
C ALA A 190 13.15 -6.60 19.81
N LEU A 191 13.43 -5.30 19.98
CA LEU A 191 12.40 -4.27 19.98
C LEU A 191 11.59 -4.26 18.66
N VAL A 192 12.24 -4.39 17.51
CA VAL A 192 11.55 -4.35 16.20
C VAL A 192 10.85 -5.66 15.86
N THR A 193 11.44 -6.82 16.22
CA THR A 193 10.90 -8.12 15.81
C THR A 193 9.90 -8.73 16.80
N THR A 194 10.00 -8.40 18.10
CA THR A 194 9.10 -8.96 19.14
C THR A 194 7.98 -8.02 19.55
N THR A 195 8.02 -6.75 19.14
CA THR A 195 6.99 -5.77 19.47
C THR A 195 6.21 -5.31 18.24
N ALA A 196 5.12 -4.61 18.46
CA ALA A 196 4.33 -3.98 17.40
C ALA A 196 5.06 -2.84 16.67
N VAL A 197 6.19 -2.36 17.18
CA VAL A 197 6.93 -1.20 16.64
C VAL A 197 7.34 -1.42 15.18
N GLY A 198 7.88 -2.59 14.84
CA GLY A 198 8.27 -2.90 13.45
C GLY A 198 7.09 -2.90 12.49
N ILE A 199 5.94 -3.43 12.91
CA ILE A 199 4.71 -3.47 12.11
C ILE A 199 4.16 -2.06 11.92
N VAL A 200 4.08 -1.27 13.01
CA VAL A 200 3.62 0.13 12.96
C VAL A 200 4.51 0.95 12.03
N TRP A 201 5.83 0.78 12.12
CA TRP A 201 6.78 1.45 11.24
C TRP A 201 6.55 1.10 9.77
N ALA A 202 6.44 -0.18 9.43
CA ALA A 202 6.19 -0.64 8.07
C ALA A 202 4.86 -0.09 7.51
N TYR A 203 3.83 -0.06 8.35
CA TYR A 203 2.53 0.52 8.00
C TYR A 203 2.59 2.04 7.82
N LEU A 204 3.33 2.75 8.67
CA LEU A 204 3.52 4.19 8.51
C LEU A 204 4.20 4.52 7.18
N VAL A 205 5.27 3.81 6.82
CA VAL A 205 5.96 3.99 5.52
C VAL A 205 4.97 3.81 4.36
N ARG A 206 4.08 2.83 4.45
CA ARG A 206 3.13 2.51 3.39
C ARG A 206 1.93 3.45 3.34
N PHE A 207 1.30 3.73 4.47
CA PHE A 207 0.01 4.41 4.54
C PHE A 207 0.10 5.92 4.78
N CYS A 208 1.28 6.45 5.15
CA CYS A 208 1.48 7.88 5.27
C CYS A 208 1.21 8.62 3.95
N ALA A 209 1.52 8.00 2.80
CA ALA A 209 1.21 8.54 1.48
C ALA A 209 -0.30 8.76 1.27
N VAL A 210 -1.12 7.77 1.64
CA VAL A 210 -2.59 7.84 1.51
C VAL A 210 -3.16 8.92 2.43
N ALA A 211 -2.71 8.95 3.69
CA ALA A 211 -3.12 9.97 4.64
C ALA A 211 -2.75 11.39 4.15
N LEU A 212 -1.55 11.53 3.59
CA LEU A 212 -1.08 12.80 3.06
C LEU A 212 -1.90 13.28 1.85
N GLN A 213 -2.23 12.37 0.91
CA GLN A 213 -3.11 12.68 -0.22
C GLN A 213 -4.49 13.13 0.24
N SER A 214 -5.08 12.42 1.21
CA SER A 214 -6.39 12.76 1.78
C SER A 214 -6.36 14.14 2.46
N VAL A 215 -5.31 14.45 3.20
CA VAL A 215 -5.14 15.76 3.83
C VAL A 215 -4.95 16.86 2.79
N GLN A 216 -4.16 16.62 1.73
CA GLN A 216 -3.91 17.61 0.68
C GLN A 216 -5.13 17.88 -0.21
N SER A 217 -6.01 16.90 -0.42
CA SER A 217 -7.24 17.06 -1.20
C SER A 217 -8.34 17.78 -0.44
N GLY A 218 -8.31 17.76 0.90
CA GLY A 218 -9.29 18.45 1.77
C GLY A 218 -8.95 19.93 2.05
N TYR A 219 -7.81 20.40 1.56
CA TYR A 219 -7.33 21.77 1.72
C TYR A 219 -7.24 22.51 0.39
#